data_c552c81071d5d7562c6a407651102340
#
_entry.id   c552c81071d5d7562c6a407651102340
#
_cell.length_a   1.000
_cell.length_b   1.000
_cell.length_c   1.000
_cell.angle_alpha   90.00
_cell.angle_beta   90.00
_cell.angle_gamma   90.00
#
_symmetry.space_group_name_H-M   'P 1'
#
loop_
_entity.id
_entity.type
_entity.pdbx_description
1 polymer ?
#
loop_
_entity_poly.entity_id
_entity_poly.type
_entity_poly.pdbx_seq_one_letter_code
_entity_poly.pdbx_strand_id
1 'polypeptide(L)'
;PFLGGLNRPKIQWVDWDNDTDLDLFILDASGYLRYLENQGNSGMPDFHLITTNYQDIYCGGWFYFGDFDFDGQKDLMAQNGENSDQVSYLKNVGGSLYIIDLLSDSSGEFVTSSSVMTPTFSDIDNDGDLDFFTGNMTGTLTHYENTGMEGGIPQFEFITDSWQDIYI
;
A
#
# COMPACT_ATOMS: atom_id res chain seq x y z
N PRO A 1 -16.81 -18.69 -10.91
CA PRO A 1 -17.74 -17.60 -10.61
C PRO A 1 -17.35 -16.34 -11.35
N PHE A 2 -18.33 -15.68 -11.98
CA PHE A 2 -18.08 -14.38 -12.61
C PHE A 2 -17.94 -13.33 -11.51
N LEU A 3 -16.79 -12.68 -11.41
CA LEU A 3 -16.52 -11.62 -10.42
C LEU A 3 -17.24 -10.30 -10.70
N GLY A 4 -18.01 -10.23 -11.78
CA GLY A 4 -18.53 -8.98 -12.32
C GLY A 4 -17.41 -8.16 -12.99
N GLY A 5 -17.74 -7.01 -13.58
CA GLY A 5 -16.74 -6.09 -14.12
C GLY A 5 -15.98 -5.38 -12.98
N LEU A 6 -14.67 -5.30 -13.10
CA LEU A 6 -13.84 -4.45 -12.23
C LEU A 6 -13.82 -3.04 -12.79
N ASN A 7 -13.98 -2.04 -11.92
CA ASN A 7 -13.92 -0.63 -12.30
C ASN A 7 -12.65 0.00 -11.73
N ARG A 8 -11.70 0.38 -12.60
CA ARG A 8 -10.38 0.93 -12.27
C ARG A 8 -9.59 0.03 -11.31
N PRO A 9 -9.40 -1.25 -11.62
CA PRO A 9 -8.72 -2.15 -10.71
C PRO A 9 -7.26 -1.72 -10.49
N LYS A 10 -6.85 -1.69 -9.24
CA LYS A 10 -5.43 -1.63 -8.83
C LYS A 10 -5.10 -3.00 -8.29
N ILE A 11 -3.95 -3.52 -8.70
CA ILE A 11 -3.55 -4.90 -8.37
C ILE A 11 -2.15 -4.91 -7.78
N GLN A 12 -1.94 -5.85 -6.86
CA GLN A 12 -0.60 -6.17 -6.39
C GLN A 12 -0.49 -7.69 -6.18
N TRP A 13 0.67 -8.21 -6.55
CA TRP A 13 1.05 -9.60 -6.33
C TRP A 13 1.88 -9.68 -5.07
N VAL A 14 1.51 -10.58 -4.16
CA VAL A 14 2.13 -10.73 -2.84
C VAL A 14 2.12 -12.20 -2.48
N ASP A 15 3.26 -12.76 -2.06
CA ASP A 15 3.30 -14.04 -1.35
C ASP A 15 2.74 -13.79 0.05
N TRP A 16 1.41 -14.01 0.21
CA TRP A 16 0.71 -13.58 1.41
C TRP A 16 0.70 -14.64 2.50
N ASP A 17 0.61 -15.90 2.12
CA ASP A 17 0.59 -17.03 3.05
C ASP A 17 1.97 -17.67 3.27
N ASN A 18 3.01 -17.11 2.61
CA ASN A 18 4.41 -17.55 2.68
C ASN A 18 4.63 -18.98 2.15
N ASP A 19 3.89 -19.37 1.13
CA ASP A 19 4.06 -20.66 0.45
C ASP A 19 5.01 -20.61 -0.76
N THR A 20 5.59 -19.41 -1.03
CA THR A 20 6.54 -19.08 -2.10
C THR A 20 5.95 -18.87 -3.49
N ASP A 21 4.65 -18.87 -3.62
CA ASP A 21 4.01 -18.40 -4.83
C ASP A 21 3.24 -17.06 -4.59
N LEU A 22 2.83 -16.41 -5.65
CA LEU A 22 2.24 -15.09 -5.53
C LEU A 22 0.73 -15.17 -5.58
N ASP A 23 0.11 -14.60 -4.56
CA ASP A 23 -1.30 -14.31 -4.49
C ASP A 23 -1.68 -12.99 -5.14
N LEU A 24 -2.96 -12.74 -5.30
CA LEU A 24 -3.44 -11.54 -5.97
C LEU A 24 -4.39 -10.75 -5.07
N PHE A 25 -4.01 -9.51 -4.77
CA PHE A 25 -4.92 -8.51 -4.22
C PHE A 25 -5.42 -7.56 -5.30
N ILE A 26 -6.72 -7.27 -5.27
CA ILE A 26 -7.39 -6.37 -6.21
C ILE A 26 -8.23 -5.37 -5.44
N LEU A 27 -7.96 -4.08 -5.65
CA LEU A 27 -8.82 -2.99 -5.22
C LEU A 27 -9.60 -2.47 -6.42
N ASP A 28 -10.89 -2.30 -6.29
CA ASP A 28 -11.73 -1.65 -7.30
C ASP A 28 -12.46 -0.44 -6.70
N ALA A 29 -13.38 0.14 -7.46
CA ALA A 29 -14.15 1.31 -7.02
C ALA A 29 -15.01 1.10 -5.76
N SER A 30 -15.10 -0.12 -5.24
CA SER A 30 -15.77 -0.40 -3.96
C SER A 30 -14.96 0.08 -2.75
N GLY A 31 -13.65 0.27 -2.92
CA GLY A 31 -12.72 0.65 -1.86
C GLY A 31 -12.31 -0.50 -0.94
N TYR A 32 -12.76 -1.72 -1.21
CA TYR A 32 -12.40 -2.92 -0.45
C TYR A 32 -11.49 -3.85 -1.25
N LEU A 33 -10.55 -4.51 -0.57
CA LEU A 33 -9.63 -5.47 -1.17
C LEU A 33 -10.33 -6.80 -1.44
N ARG A 34 -10.18 -7.30 -2.66
CA ARG A 34 -10.44 -8.70 -3.00
C ARG A 34 -9.15 -9.48 -2.84
N TYR A 35 -9.25 -10.67 -2.28
CA TYR A 35 -8.13 -11.58 -2.15
C TYR A 35 -8.39 -12.86 -2.94
N LEU A 36 -7.45 -13.19 -3.81
CA LEU A 36 -7.41 -14.44 -4.56
C LEU A 36 -6.12 -15.16 -4.19
N GLU A 37 -6.28 -16.31 -3.55
CA GLU A 37 -5.18 -17.21 -3.20
C GLU A 37 -4.78 -18.05 -4.42
N ASN A 38 -3.49 -18.18 -4.64
CA ASN A 38 -2.95 -19.11 -5.62
C ASN A 38 -2.76 -20.48 -4.97
N GLN A 39 -3.68 -21.41 -5.21
CA GLN A 39 -3.62 -22.79 -4.68
C GLN A 39 -2.85 -23.74 -5.60
N GLY A 40 -2.15 -23.19 -6.58
CA GLY A 40 -1.34 -23.93 -7.54
C GLY A 40 0.15 -23.97 -7.15
N ASN A 41 0.96 -23.38 -7.98
CA ASN A 41 2.38 -23.11 -7.74
C ASN A 41 2.87 -22.06 -8.77
N SER A 42 4.08 -21.57 -8.60
CA SER A 42 4.67 -20.53 -9.48
C SER A 42 4.77 -20.91 -10.96
N GLY A 43 4.76 -22.20 -11.31
CA GLY A 43 4.78 -22.67 -12.69
C GLY A 43 3.40 -22.99 -13.28
N MET A 44 2.41 -23.23 -12.44
CA MET A 44 1.02 -23.53 -12.81
C MET A 44 0.07 -22.89 -11.77
N PRO A 45 -0.16 -21.58 -11.85
CA PRO A 45 -1.00 -20.88 -10.90
C PRO A 45 -2.48 -21.29 -11.04
N ASP A 46 -3.19 -21.40 -9.90
CA ASP A 46 -4.61 -21.73 -9.82
C ASP A 46 -5.30 -20.80 -8.80
N PHE A 47 -5.82 -19.66 -9.27
CA PHE A 47 -6.35 -18.60 -8.41
C PHE A 47 -7.78 -18.86 -7.96
N HIS A 48 -7.98 -18.89 -6.66
CA HIS A 48 -9.27 -19.03 -6.02
C HIS A 48 -9.67 -17.75 -5.29
N LEU A 49 -10.86 -17.20 -5.62
CA LEU A 49 -11.39 -16.06 -4.88
C LEU A 49 -11.77 -16.50 -3.45
N ILE A 50 -11.03 -15.99 -2.47
CA ILE A 50 -11.27 -16.22 -1.06
C ILE A 50 -12.31 -15.23 -0.53
N THR A 51 -12.13 -13.93 -0.82
CA THR A 51 -13.07 -12.90 -0.37
C THR A 51 -13.09 -11.70 -1.31
N THR A 52 -14.21 -10.99 -1.32
CA THR A 52 -14.37 -9.69 -1.99
C THR A 52 -14.21 -8.51 -1.04
N ASN A 53 -13.98 -8.78 0.25
CA ASN A 53 -13.84 -7.78 1.29
C ASN A 53 -12.87 -8.34 2.36
N TYR A 54 -11.55 -8.17 2.08
CA TYR A 54 -10.51 -8.74 2.91
C TYR A 54 -10.46 -8.03 4.27
N GLN A 55 -10.75 -8.80 5.33
CA GLN A 55 -10.76 -8.35 6.74
C GLN A 55 -11.60 -7.09 7.03
N ASP A 56 -12.58 -6.77 6.18
CA ASP A 56 -13.41 -5.56 6.28
C ASP A 56 -12.61 -4.24 6.24
N ILE A 57 -11.39 -4.28 5.67
CA ILE A 57 -10.52 -3.09 5.55
C ILE A 57 -10.94 -2.27 4.33
N TYR A 58 -11.27 -1.00 4.59
CA TYR A 58 -11.55 -0.03 3.55
C TYR A 58 -10.28 0.73 3.19
N CYS A 59 -9.78 0.54 1.96
CA CYS A 59 -8.55 1.14 1.45
C CYS A 59 -8.78 2.39 0.58
N GLY A 60 -10.04 2.81 0.40
CA GLY A 60 -10.34 3.97 -0.43
C GLY A 60 -9.93 3.80 -1.88
N GLY A 61 -9.01 4.63 -2.36
CA GLY A 61 -8.60 4.67 -3.77
C GLY A 61 -7.30 3.97 -4.11
N TRP A 62 -6.48 3.59 -3.12
CA TRP A 62 -5.19 2.94 -3.35
C TRP A 62 -4.72 2.11 -2.14
N PHE A 63 -3.80 1.20 -2.39
CA PHE A 63 -3.15 0.37 -1.39
C PHE A 63 -1.76 -0.03 -1.86
N TYR A 64 -0.89 -0.41 -0.92
CA TYR A 64 0.44 -0.95 -1.20
C TYR A 64 0.87 -1.90 -0.08
N PHE A 65 1.25 -3.13 -0.46
CA PHE A 65 1.87 -4.10 0.45
C PHE A 65 3.39 -3.99 0.37
N GLY A 66 4.04 -3.82 1.51
CA GLY A 66 5.50 -3.77 1.67
C GLY A 66 5.90 -4.26 3.05
N ASP A 67 7.13 -4.72 3.19
CA ASP A 67 7.71 -5.01 4.49
C ASP A 67 8.29 -3.70 5.04
N PHE A 68 7.46 -2.95 5.78
CA PHE A 68 7.82 -1.62 6.24
C PHE A 68 8.54 -1.61 7.59
N ASP A 69 8.42 -2.68 8.37
CA ASP A 69 9.05 -2.79 9.68
C ASP A 69 10.16 -3.87 9.74
N PHE A 70 10.50 -4.43 8.57
CA PHE A 70 11.59 -5.41 8.39
C PHE A 70 11.42 -6.71 9.18
N ASP A 71 10.19 -7.10 9.48
CA ASP A 71 9.91 -8.36 10.18
C ASP A 71 9.77 -9.57 9.22
N GLY A 72 9.87 -9.33 7.91
CA GLY A 72 9.79 -10.32 6.84
C GLY A 72 8.36 -10.60 6.38
N GLN A 73 7.35 -10.01 7.00
CA GLN A 73 5.96 -10.08 6.54
C GLN A 73 5.61 -8.80 5.75
N LYS A 74 4.60 -8.88 4.89
CA LYS A 74 4.14 -7.71 4.15
C LYS A 74 3.05 -7.00 4.95
N ASP A 75 3.31 -5.75 5.30
CA ASP A 75 2.34 -4.82 5.88
C ASP A 75 1.53 -4.13 4.79
N LEU A 76 0.52 -3.38 5.16
CA LEU A 76 -0.32 -2.63 4.25
C LEU A 76 -0.26 -1.13 4.54
N MET A 77 0.05 -0.34 3.52
CA MET A 77 -0.27 1.08 3.48
C MET A 77 -1.45 1.32 2.55
N ALA A 78 -2.39 2.13 2.99
CA ALA A 78 -3.60 2.39 2.24
C ALA A 78 -4.10 3.81 2.50
N GLN A 79 -4.94 4.29 1.59
CA GLN A 79 -5.68 5.52 1.82
C GLN A 79 -6.59 5.35 3.05
N ASN A 80 -6.59 6.35 3.93
CA ASN A 80 -7.55 6.38 5.04
C ASN A 80 -8.98 6.55 4.51
N GLY A 81 -9.83 5.58 4.83
CA GLY A 81 -11.22 5.56 4.36
C GLY A 81 -12.09 6.71 4.88
N GLU A 82 -11.76 7.30 6.02
CA GLU A 82 -12.53 8.40 6.62
C GLU A 82 -12.05 9.76 6.13
N ASN A 83 -10.75 9.90 5.85
CA ASN A 83 -10.16 11.13 5.34
C ASN A 83 -9.27 10.80 4.14
N SER A 84 -9.75 11.14 2.96
CA SER A 84 -9.27 10.59 1.69
C SER A 84 -7.83 10.89 1.32
N ASP A 85 -7.18 11.84 1.98
CA ASP A 85 -5.81 12.24 1.63
C ASP A 85 -4.74 11.66 2.57
N GLN A 86 -5.13 11.15 3.75
CA GLN A 86 -4.20 10.60 4.73
C GLN A 86 -3.83 9.15 4.42
N VAL A 87 -2.65 8.75 4.87
CA VAL A 87 -2.12 7.38 4.74
C VAL A 87 -2.27 6.64 6.05
N SER A 88 -2.91 5.47 6.00
CA SER A 88 -2.98 4.54 7.12
C SER A 88 -1.90 3.48 7.00
N TYR A 89 -1.22 3.18 8.11
CA TYR A 89 -0.34 2.04 8.25
C TYR A 89 -1.05 0.89 8.98
N LEU A 90 -1.07 -0.28 8.37
CA LEU A 90 -1.63 -1.49 8.94
C LEU A 90 -0.55 -2.57 9.01
N LYS A 91 -0.18 -2.92 10.24
CA LYS A 91 0.81 -3.97 10.48
C LYS A 91 0.20 -5.36 10.29
N ASN A 92 0.95 -6.23 9.61
CA ASN A 92 0.63 -7.65 9.51
C ASN A 92 1.16 -8.39 10.74
N VAL A 93 0.30 -9.16 11.37
CA VAL A 93 0.66 -10.07 12.44
C VAL A 93 0.06 -11.45 12.14
N GLY A 94 0.85 -12.32 11.53
CA GLY A 94 0.42 -13.68 11.20
C GLY A 94 -0.76 -13.77 10.23
N GLY A 95 -0.81 -12.93 9.21
CA GLY A 95 -1.87 -12.86 8.21
C GLY A 95 -3.07 -12.00 8.60
N SER A 96 -3.02 -11.34 9.75
CA SER A 96 -4.02 -10.37 10.20
C SER A 96 -3.46 -8.96 10.18
N LEU A 97 -4.18 -8.05 9.52
CA LEU A 97 -3.82 -6.63 9.43
C LEU A 97 -4.47 -5.85 10.56
N TYR A 98 -3.67 -5.11 11.29
CA TYR A 98 -4.12 -4.23 12.37
C TYR A 98 -3.77 -2.79 12.03
N ILE A 99 -4.76 -1.90 12.05
CA ILE A 99 -4.53 -0.47 11.92
C ILE A 99 -3.70 -0.02 13.13
N ILE A 100 -2.51 0.50 12.86
CA ILE A 100 -1.60 0.98 13.91
C ILE A 100 -1.77 2.48 14.06
N ASP A 101 -1.61 3.26 12.96
CA ASP A 101 -1.73 4.71 13.01
C ASP A 101 -1.99 5.33 11.63
N LEU A 102 -2.27 6.63 11.62
CA LEU A 102 -2.14 7.51 10.47
C LEU A 102 -0.71 8.03 10.44
N LEU A 103 -0.07 7.94 9.27
CA LEU A 103 1.31 8.41 9.14
C LEU A 103 1.38 9.93 9.24
N SER A 104 2.33 10.42 10.02
CA SER A 104 2.68 11.83 10.16
C SER A 104 4.20 12.00 10.08
N ASP A 105 4.64 13.18 9.68
CA ASP A 105 6.05 13.56 9.74
C ASP A 105 6.46 14.03 11.15
N SER A 106 7.74 14.36 11.33
CA SER A 106 8.29 14.80 12.63
C SER A 106 7.70 16.13 13.12
N SER A 107 7.08 16.92 12.24
CA SER A 107 6.36 18.15 12.60
C SER A 107 4.94 17.87 13.10
N GLY A 108 4.43 16.66 12.91
CA GLY A 108 3.05 16.24 13.19
C GLY A 108 2.07 16.50 12.06
N GLU A 109 2.56 16.89 10.88
CA GLU A 109 1.72 16.99 9.68
C GLU A 109 1.51 15.59 9.08
N PHE A 110 0.31 15.32 8.57
CA PHE A 110 0.00 14.01 8.00
C PHE A 110 0.70 13.77 6.67
N VAL A 111 1.23 12.57 6.49
CA VAL A 111 1.60 12.06 5.18
C VAL A 111 0.34 11.91 4.33
N THR A 112 0.33 12.48 3.15
CA THR A 112 -0.88 12.57 2.33
C THR A 112 -0.68 12.08 0.90
N SER A 113 -1.73 11.48 0.34
CA SER A 113 -1.83 11.15 -1.08
C SER A 113 -3.27 11.22 -1.53
N SER A 114 -3.54 12.00 -2.56
CA SER A 114 -4.89 12.14 -3.11
C SER A 114 -5.47 10.80 -3.57
N SER A 115 -6.76 10.59 -3.36
CA SER A 115 -7.51 9.38 -3.72
C SER A 115 -7.48 9.04 -5.22
N VAL A 116 -7.21 10.03 -6.08
CA VAL A 116 -7.10 9.82 -7.54
C VAL A 116 -5.71 9.43 -7.99
N MET A 117 -4.71 9.53 -7.10
CA MET A 117 -3.33 9.16 -7.35
C MET A 117 -3.10 7.68 -7.02
N THR A 118 -2.03 7.13 -7.57
CA THR A 118 -1.53 5.80 -7.21
C THR A 118 -0.12 6.01 -6.71
N PRO A 119 0.08 6.08 -5.39
CA PRO A 119 1.41 6.21 -4.82
C PRO A 119 2.22 4.95 -5.06
N THR A 120 3.53 5.08 -4.91
CA THR A 120 4.47 3.97 -4.95
C THR A 120 5.52 4.14 -3.86
N PHE A 121 6.19 3.04 -3.57
CA PHE A 121 7.27 2.99 -2.59
C PHE A 121 8.53 2.44 -3.25
N SER A 122 9.69 2.99 -2.91
CA SER A 122 10.98 2.56 -3.44
C SER A 122 12.09 3.04 -2.51
N ASP A 123 13.05 2.19 -2.23
CA ASP A 123 14.33 2.56 -1.61
C ASP A 123 15.13 3.35 -2.65
N ILE A 124 15.03 4.69 -2.62
CA ILE A 124 15.62 5.55 -3.65
C ILE A 124 17.05 5.99 -3.31
N ASP A 125 17.41 5.99 -2.06
CA ASP A 125 18.73 6.38 -1.57
C ASP A 125 19.60 5.19 -1.15
N ASN A 126 19.03 3.97 -1.21
CA ASN A 126 19.67 2.69 -0.93
C ASN A 126 20.10 2.55 0.54
N ASP A 127 19.30 3.03 1.45
CA ASP A 127 19.49 2.86 2.89
C ASP A 127 18.76 1.61 3.45
N GLY A 128 17.90 1.00 2.63
CA GLY A 128 17.22 -0.27 2.89
C GLY A 128 15.77 -0.12 3.27
N ASP A 129 15.27 1.09 3.48
CA ASP A 129 13.86 1.32 3.72
C ASP A 129 13.12 1.85 2.46
N LEU A 130 11.80 1.91 2.52
CA LEU A 130 10.99 2.27 1.36
C LEU A 130 10.46 3.69 1.50
N ASP A 131 10.94 4.60 0.64
CA ASP A 131 10.44 5.95 0.51
C ASP A 131 9.09 6.02 -0.19
N PHE A 132 8.34 7.07 0.10
CA PHE A 132 7.00 7.26 -0.43
C PHE A 132 6.96 8.34 -1.51
N PHE A 133 6.37 7.98 -2.65
CA PHE A 133 6.16 8.88 -3.78
C PHE A 133 4.67 8.93 -4.16
N THR A 134 4.15 10.14 -4.36
CA THR A 134 2.80 10.34 -4.87
C THR A 134 2.72 11.46 -5.89
N GLY A 135 1.87 11.29 -6.91
CA GLY A 135 1.63 12.31 -7.91
C GLY A 135 0.77 13.46 -7.39
N ASN A 136 0.95 14.65 -7.96
CA ASN A 136 0.12 15.81 -7.72
C ASN A 136 -0.77 16.15 -8.91
N MET A 137 -1.94 16.74 -8.64
CA MET A 137 -2.83 17.24 -9.70
C MET A 137 -2.17 18.34 -10.56
N THR A 138 -1.09 18.93 -10.08
CA THR A 138 -0.27 19.94 -10.79
C THR A 138 0.73 19.34 -11.77
N GLY A 139 0.84 18.01 -11.82
CA GLY A 139 1.79 17.29 -12.69
C GLY A 139 3.18 17.09 -12.09
N THR A 140 3.35 17.32 -10.80
CA THR A 140 4.60 17.09 -10.05
C THR A 140 4.54 15.82 -9.22
N LEU A 141 5.70 15.39 -8.66
CA LEU A 141 5.79 14.29 -7.72
C LEU A 141 6.15 14.81 -6.32
N THR A 142 5.38 14.40 -5.34
CA THR A 142 5.74 14.55 -3.92
C THR A 142 6.60 13.38 -3.49
N HIS A 143 7.64 13.69 -2.74
CA HIS A 143 8.53 12.73 -2.09
C HIS A 143 8.52 12.93 -0.58
N TYR A 144 8.32 11.81 0.12
CA TYR A 144 8.58 11.69 1.55
C TYR A 144 9.67 10.63 1.72
N GLU A 145 10.73 10.99 2.44
CA GLU A 145 11.80 10.07 2.82
C GLU A 145 11.37 9.26 4.05
N ASN A 146 11.57 7.95 4.01
CA ASN A 146 11.45 7.10 5.19
C ASN A 146 12.72 7.27 6.03
N THR A 147 12.60 7.63 7.28
CA THR A 147 13.74 7.88 8.18
C THR A 147 13.91 6.76 9.20
N GLY A 148 13.29 5.61 8.96
CA GLY A 148 13.32 4.43 9.80
C GLY A 148 12.07 4.25 10.65
N MET A 149 12.23 3.62 11.82
CA MET A 149 11.11 3.19 12.67
C MET A 149 11.12 3.88 14.03
N GLU A 150 9.98 4.37 14.48
CA GLU A 150 9.79 4.82 15.85
C GLU A 150 8.56 4.13 16.48
N GLY A 151 8.75 3.43 17.59
CA GLY A 151 7.66 2.75 18.29
C GLY A 151 6.98 1.63 17.48
N GLY A 152 7.61 1.12 16.42
CA GLY A 152 7.02 0.12 15.50
C GLY A 152 6.20 0.73 14.38
N ILE A 153 6.34 2.02 14.13
CA ILE A 153 5.66 2.77 13.06
C ILE A 153 6.73 3.37 12.14
N PRO A 154 6.64 3.17 10.81
CA PRO A 154 7.52 3.83 9.84
C PRO A 154 7.38 5.35 9.93
N GLN A 155 8.51 6.05 9.90
CA GLN A 155 8.58 7.50 9.99
C GLN A 155 8.89 8.11 8.63
N PHE A 156 8.07 9.06 8.20
CA PHE A 156 8.23 9.70 6.92
C PHE A 156 8.42 11.22 7.09
N GLU A 157 9.43 11.77 6.42
CA GLU A 157 9.69 13.21 6.38
C GLU A 157 9.35 13.78 5.01
N PHE A 158 8.59 14.88 4.99
CA PHE A 158 8.31 15.60 3.75
C PHE A 158 9.59 16.23 3.20
N ILE A 159 9.96 15.87 1.97
CA ILE A 159 11.13 16.42 1.30
C ILE A 159 10.74 17.49 0.29
N THR A 160 9.83 17.18 -0.62
CA THR A 160 9.44 18.13 -1.69
C THR A 160 8.14 17.70 -2.37
N ASP A 161 7.41 18.64 -2.95
CA ASP A 161 6.29 18.42 -3.85
C ASP A 161 6.67 18.49 -5.35
N SER A 162 7.97 18.66 -5.65
CA SER A 162 8.52 18.85 -7.00
C SER A 162 9.80 18.04 -7.17
N TRP A 163 9.73 16.74 -6.82
CA TRP A 163 10.91 15.87 -6.84
C TRP A 163 11.58 15.83 -8.20
N GLN A 164 12.91 16.16 -8.23
CA GLN A 164 13.77 16.21 -9.44
C GLN A 164 13.24 17.13 -10.55
N ASP A 165 12.42 18.13 -10.20
CA ASP A 165 11.79 19.05 -11.16
C ASP A 165 10.99 18.31 -12.26
N ILE A 166 10.50 17.10 -11.97
CA ILE A 166 9.63 16.34 -12.88
C ILE A 166 8.28 17.07 -12.97
N TYR A 167 7.90 17.39 -14.20
CA TYR A 167 6.63 17.99 -14.53
C TYR A 167 6.02 17.29 -15.74
N ILE A 168 4.78 16.76 -15.61
CA ILE A 168 4.05 15.99 -16.64
C ILE A 168 2.77 16.70 -17.01
#